data_a976984d35aa43e7550ea57918d2a474
#
_entry.id   a976984d35aa43e7550ea57918d2a474
#
_cell.length_a   1.000
_cell.length_b   1.000
_cell.length_c   1.000
_cell.angle_alpha   90.00
_cell.angle_beta   90.00
_cell.angle_gamma   90.00
#
_symmetry.space_group_name_H-M   'P 1'
#
loop_
_entity.id
_entity.type
_entity.pdbx_description
1 polymer ?
#
loop_
_entity_poly.entity_id
_entity_poly.type
_entity_poly.pdbx_seq_one_letter_code
_entity_poly.pdbx_strand_id
1 'polypeptide(L)'
;MQFPPTSGQPQMQVQKLPTGIEGFDDVCQGGLPIGRSTLISGTSGTGKTVFSLHFLHNGIKQFDEPGIFVTFEESPLDILRNAASFGWNLQEMVEQDKLFILDASPDPDGQDVAGSFDLSGLIERINYAIRKYKAKRVAIDSITAVFQQYDAVFVVRREIFRLIARLKEIGVTTVMTTERIDEYGPIARYGVEEFVSDNVVILRNVLEGERRRRTLEILKLRGTTHMKGEFPFTMGTHGISIFPLGAMRLTQRSSNVRVSSGVPRLDDMCGGGFF
;
A
#
# COMPACT_ATOMS: atom_id res chain seq x y z
N MET A 1 -40.08 29.37 -13.56
CA MET A 1 -38.83 30.04 -13.12
C MET A 1 -37.68 29.08 -13.43
N GLN A 2 -36.91 29.35 -14.48
CA GLN A 2 -35.70 28.59 -14.81
C GLN A 2 -34.55 29.21 -14.05
N PHE A 3 -33.86 28.43 -13.24
CA PHE A 3 -32.61 28.85 -12.61
C PHE A 3 -31.51 28.88 -13.68
N PRO A 4 -30.71 29.96 -13.77
CA PRO A 4 -29.60 29.98 -14.71
C PRO A 4 -28.55 28.94 -14.31
N PRO A 5 -27.83 28.34 -15.27
CA PRO A 5 -26.77 27.40 -14.96
C PRO A 5 -25.64 28.14 -14.20
N THR A 6 -25.32 27.65 -13.03
CA THR A 6 -24.17 28.09 -12.23
C THR A 6 -22.89 27.80 -13.00
N SER A 7 -22.29 28.84 -13.54
CA SER A 7 -20.99 28.84 -14.20
C SER A 7 -19.91 28.35 -13.24
N GLY A 8 -19.26 27.24 -13.60
CA GLY A 8 -17.87 26.88 -13.35
C GLY A 8 -17.20 27.34 -12.05
N GLN A 9 -17.56 26.73 -10.90
CA GLN A 9 -16.59 26.60 -9.84
C GLN A 9 -15.62 25.47 -10.23
N PRO A 10 -14.27 25.67 -10.13
CA PRO A 10 -13.34 24.57 -10.34
C PRO A 10 -13.69 23.48 -9.34
N GLN A 11 -14.10 22.31 -9.82
CA GLN A 11 -14.28 21.14 -8.98
C GLN A 11 -12.94 20.88 -8.32
N MET A 12 -12.86 21.06 -6.99
CA MET A 12 -11.68 20.68 -6.20
C MET A 12 -11.58 19.15 -6.23
N GLN A 13 -11.04 18.61 -7.31
CA GLN A 13 -10.77 17.18 -7.43
C GLN A 13 -9.62 16.85 -6.49
N VAL A 14 -9.79 15.75 -5.75
CA VAL A 14 -8.72 15.21 -4.92
C VAL A 14 -7.59 14.75 -5.84
N GLN A 15 -6.44 15.39 -5.73
CA GLN A 15 -5.25 14.98 -6.48
C GLN A 15 -4.77 13.62 -5.99
N LYS A 16 -4.31 12.79 -6.91
CA LYS A 16 -3.80 11.45 -6.64
C LYS A 16 -2.31 11.36 -6.93
N LEU A 17 -1.65 10.56 -6.12
CA LEU A 17 -0.25 10.21 -6.24
C LEU A 17 -0.17 8.77 -6.76
N PRO A 18 0.36 8.56 -7.98
CA PRO A 18 0.55 7.21 -8.50
C PRO A 18 1.50 6.42 -7.60
N THR A 19 1.15 5.19 -7.30
CA THR A 19 2.01 4.29 -6.52
C THR A 19 3.05 3.60 -7.37
N GLY A 20 2.77 3.46 -8.66
CA GLY A 20 3.55 2.68 -9.61
C GLY A 20 3.46 1.16 -9.39
N ILE A 21 2.58 0.71 -8.49
CA ILE A 21 2.30 -0.70 -8.27
C ILE A 21 1.33 -1.16 -9.36
N GLU A 22 1.76 -2.16 -10.13
CA GLU A 22 1.02 -2.66 -11.29
C GLU A 22 -0.41 -3.08 -10.91
N GLY A 23 -1.40 -2.53 -11.62
CA GLY A 23 -2.83 -2.74 -11.43
C GLY A 23 -3.42 -2.05 -10.20
N PHE A 24 -2.61 -1.62 -9.20
CA PHE A 24 -3.14 -0.92 -8.02
C PHE A 24 -3.66 0.47 -8.37
N ASP A 25 -2.91 1.20 -9.18
CA ASP A 25 -3.31 2.54 -9.60
C ASP A 25 -4.57 2.50 -10.47
N ASP A 26 -4.79 1.43 -11.24
CA ASP A 26 -6.04 1.21 -11.99
C ASP A 26 -7.23 1.00 -11.03
N VAL A 27 -7.07 0.14 -10.01
CA VAL A 27 -8.09 -0.11 -8.98
C VAL A 27 -8.42 1.16 -8.21
N CYS A 28 -7.40 1.98 -7.91
CA CYS A 28 -7.55 3.29 -7.25
C CYS A 28 -7.98 4.41 -8.21
N GLN A 29 -8.06 4.16 -9.53
CA GLN A 29 -8.32 5.18 -10.56
C GLN A 29 -7.33 6.35 -10.49
N GLY A 30 -6.01 6.02 -10.48
CA GLY A 30 -4.90 6.97 -10.55
C GLY A 30 -4.02 7.06 -9.31
N GLY A 31 -4.15 6.14 -8.35
CA GLY A 31 -3.28 6.07 -7.17
C GLY A 31 -3.92 6.54 -5.88
N LEU A 32 -3.09 6.84 -4.87
CA LEU A 32 -3.52 7.27 -3.55
C LEU A 32 -3.77 8.78 -3.48
N PRO A 33 -4.76 9.26 -2.71
CA PRO A 33 -4.96 10.68 -2.48
C PRO A 33 -3.73 11.34 -1.83
N ILE A 34 -3.24 12.43 -2.43
CA ILE A 34 -2.06 13.17 -1.95
C ILE A 34 -2.28 13.69 -0.52
N GLY A 35 -1.24 13.62 0.32
CA GLY A 35 -1.23 14.13 1.68
C GLY A 35 -2.20 13.41 2.63
N ARG A 36 -2.64 12.20 2.28
CA ARG A 36 -3.54 11.39 3.10
C ARG A 36 -2.90 10.11 3.59
N SER A 37 -3.47 9.56 4.65
CA SER A 37 -3.05 8.29 5.22
C SER A 37 -3.83 7.12 4.64
N THR A 38 -3.12 6.06 4.28
CA THR A 38 -3.67 4.79 3.82
C THR A 38 -3.26 3.68 4.77
N LEU A 39 -4.23 2.99 5.33
CA LEU A 39 -4.03 1.82 6.17
C LEU A 39 -4.02 0.57 5.28
N ILE A 40 -2.96 -0.22 5.35
CA ILE A 40 -2.83 -1.54 4.73
C ILE A 40 -3.01 -2.58 5.82
N SER A 41 -4.14 -3.25 5.79
CA SER A 41 -4.54 -4.24 6.79
C SER A 41 -4.44 -5.65 6.22
N GLY A 42 -3.92 -6.61 7.00
CA GLY A 42 -3.84 -8.00 6.58
C GLY A 42 -3.25 -8.91 7.66
N THR A 43 -3.48 -10.21 7.55
CA THR A 43 -2.87 -11.22 8.41
C THR A 43 -1.37 -11.35 8.15
N SER A 44 -0.67 -12.15 8.93
CA SER A 44 0.75 -12.44 8.67
C SER A 44 0.95 -13.08 7.30
N GLY A 45 2.01 -12.69 6.57
CA GLY A 45 2.35 -13.24 5.24
C GLY A 45 1.48 -12.74 4.08
N THR A 46 0.60 -11.75 4.28
CA THR A 46 -0.20 -11.16 3.18
C THR A 46 0.60 -10.21 2.29
N GLY A 47 1.79 -9.74 2.71
CA GLY A 47 2.64 -8.86 1.93
C GLY A 47 2.53 -7.38 2.27
N LYS A 48 2.12 -7.02 3.49
CA LYS A 48 2.01 -5.62 3.96
C LYS A 48 3.34 -4.87 3.85
N THR A 49 4.40 -5.43 4.39
CA THR A 49 5.77 -4.87 4.31
C THR A 49 6.23 -4.72 2.87
N VAL A 50 5.97 -5.74 2.03
CA VAL A 50 6.31 -5.71 0.60
C VAL A 50 5.56 -4.59 -0.11
N PHE A 51 4.27 -4.40 0.18
CA PHE A 51 3.48 -3.29 -0.38
C PHE A 51 4.07 -1.93 0.00
N SER A 52 4.43 -1.76 1.28
CA SER A 52 5.00 -0.52 1.81
C SER A 52 6.35 -0.18 1.18
N LEU A 53 7.23 -1.19 1.05
CA LEU A 53 8.52 -1.02 0.37
C LEU A 53 8.36 -0.77 -1.13
N HIS A 54 7.43 -1.45 -1.79
CA HIS A 54 7.12 -1.25 -3.21
C HIS A 54 6.63 0.16 -3.50
N PHE A 55 5.75 0.69 -2.62
CA PHE A 55 5.27 2.08 -2.69
C PHE A 55 6.41 3.11 -2.64
N LEU A 56 7.41 2.89 -1.76
CA LEU A 56 8.58 3.76 -1.65
C LEU A 56 9.56 3.56 -2.81
N HIS A 57 9.88 2.31 -3.13
CA HIS A 57 10.78 1.96 -4.22
C HIS A 57 10.34 2.58 -5.55
N ASN A 58 9.06 2.40 -5.90
CA ASN A 58 8.52 2.95 -7.15
C ASN A 58 8.42 4.47 -7.09
N GLY A 59 8.11 5.05 -5.92
CA GLY A 59 8.12 6.48 -5.71
C GLY A 59 9.47 7.10 -6.07
N ILE A 60 10.54 6.50 -5.61
CA ILE A 60 11.91 6.95 -5.89
C ILE A 60 12.28 6.70 -7.36
N LYS A 61 12.06 5.47 -7.84
CA LYS A 61 12.55 5.03 -9.15
C LYS A 61 11.79 5.65 -10.33
N GLN A 62 10.47 5.78 -10.21
CA GLN A 62 9.62 6.22 -11.32
C GLN A 62 9.26 7.70 -11.26
N PHE A 63 9.20 8.29 -10.07
CA PHE A 63 8.70 9.65 -9.86
C PHE A 63 9.73 10.59 -9.23
N ASP A 64 10.93 10.10 -8.90
CA ASP A 64 11.99 10.86 -8.21
C ASP A 64 11.51 11.48 -6.89
N GLU A 65 10.66 10.77 -6.16
CA GLU A 65 10.09 11.19 -4.90
C GLU A 65 10.77 10.48 -3.72
N PRO A 66 11.60 11.19 -2.91
CA PRO A 66 12.23 10.60 -1.74
C PRO A 66 11.21 10.07 -0.75
N GLY A 67 11.59 8.99 -0.05
CA GLY A 67 10.73 8.29 0.87
C GLY A 67 11.37 8.00 2.22
N ILE A 68 10.53 7.77 3.22
CA ILE A 68 10.92 7.34 4.56
C ILE A 68 10.20 6.04 4.89
N PHE A 69 10.96 5.05 5.31
CA PHE A 69 10.46 3.81 5.89
C PHE A 69 10.69 3.82 7.40
N VAL A 70 9.63 3.71 8.18
CA VAL A 70 9.69 3.59 9.65
C VAL A 70 9.41 2.15 10.01
N THR A 71 10.33 1.49 10.67
CA THR A 71 10.20 0.10 11.13
C THR A 71 10.18 0.02 12.64
N PHE A 72 9.40 -0.93 13.19
CA PHE A 72 9.31 -1.22 14.62
C PHE A 72 9.72 -2.65 14.96
N GLU A 73 9.83 -3.53 13.98
CA GLU A 73 10.02 -4.97 14.19
C GLU A 73 11.25 -5.51 13.47
N GLU A 74 11.52 -5.04 12.26
CA GLU A 74 12.62 -5.52 11.45
C GLU A 74 13.80 -4.53 11.48
N SER A 75 15.03 -5.04 11.57
CA SER A 75 16.20 -4.18 11.46
C SER A 75 16.35 -3.58 10.06
N PRO A 76 16.96 -2.38 9.92
CA PRO A 76 17.21 -1.80 8.60
C PRO A 76 17.99 -2.74 7.67
N LEU A 77 18.92 -3.52 8.21
CA LEU A 77 19.72 -4.47 7.43
C LEU A 77 18.85 -5.62 6.88
N ASP A 78 17.91 -6.14 7.67
CA ASP A 78 17.03 -7.21 7.22
C ASP A 78 16.05 -6.71 6.16
N ILE A 79 15.54 -5.48 6.31
CA ILE A 79 14.70 -4.83 5.29
C ILE A 79 15.45 -4.73 3.96
N LEU A 80 16.70 -4.27 3.97
CA LEU A 80 17.53 -4.16 2.76
C LEU A 80 17.78 -5.54 2.12
N ARG A 81 18.07 -6.56 2.92
CA ARG A 81 18.26 -7.95 2.44
C ARG A 81 16.97 -8.53 1.86
N ASN A 82 15.85 -8.34 2.56
CA ASN A 82 14.55 -8.85 2.10
C ASN A 82 14.13 -8.19 0.79
N ALA A 83 14.36 -6.88 0.64
CA ALA A 83 14.06 -6.14 -0.58
C ALA A 83 14.90 -6.61 -1.79
N ALA A 84 16.14 -7.03 -1.57
CA ALA A 84 17.01 -7.54 -2.63
C ALA A 84 16.44 -8.80 -3.30
N SER A 85 15.62 -9.61 -2.59
CA SER A 85 14.93 -10.78 -3.17
C SER A 85 13.89 -10.42 -4.24
N PHE A 86 13.43 -9.16 -4.24
CA PHE A 86 12.54 -8.58 -5.27
C PHE A 86 13.31 -7.84 -6.36
N GLY A 87 14.65 -7.91 -6.37
CA GLY A 87 15.47 -7.15 -7.30
C GLY A 87 15.54 -5.65 -7.00
N TRP A 88 15.14 -5.23 -5.79
CA TRP A 88 15.15 -3.83 -5.38
C TRP A 88 16.46 -3.50 -4.67
N ASN A 89 17.27 -2.64 -5.27
CA ASN A 89 18.49 -2.14 -4.67
C ASN A 89 18.19 -0.94 -3.75
N LEU A 90 17.57 -1.21 -2.59
CA LEU A 90 17.26 -0.16 -1.62
C LEU A 90 18.51 0.43 -0.97
N GLN A 91 19.61 -0.33 -0.90
CA GLN A 91 20.88 0.16 -0.37
C GLN A 91 21.38 1.36 -1.18
N GLU A 92 21.36 1.28 -2.50
CA GLU A 92 21.74 2.39 -3.38
C GLU A 92 20.85 3.62 -3.18
N MET A 93 19.54 3.42 -2.95
CA MET A 93 18.61 4.52 -2.68
C MET A 93 18.91 5.21 -1.34
N VAL A 94 19.37 4.45 -0.33
CA VAL A 94 19.82 5.00 0.95
C VAL A 94 21.10 5.81 0.75
N GLU A 95 22.08 5.28 0.02
CA GLU A 95 23.36 5.97 -0.27
C GLU A 95 23.18 7.26 -1.07
N GLN A 96 22.13 7.34 -1.89
CA GLN A 96 21.74 8.52 -2.66
C GLN A 96 20.86 9.52 -1.89
N ASP A 97 20.63 9.32 -0.58
CA ASP A 97 19.73 10.12 0.27
C ASP A 97 18.27 10.19 -0.25
N LYS A 98 17.84 9.20 -1.07
CA LYS A 98 16.48 9.10 -1.60
C LYS A 98 15.56 8.24 -0.73
N LEU A 99 16.13 7.29 0.02
CA LEU A 99 15.42 6.48 1.00
C LEU A 99 16.09 6.64 2.38
N PHE A 100 15.29 6.93 3.40
CA PHE A 100 15.74 6.89 4.76
C PHE A 100 14.95 5.82 5.53
N ILE A 101 15.66 4.88 6.18
CA ILE A 101 15.06 3.86 7.04
C ILE A 101 15.26 4.30 8.48
N LEU A 102 14.15 4.61 9.15
CA LEU A 102 14.11 4.99 10.56
C LEU A 102 13.79 3.76 11.41
N ASP A 103 14.76 3.28 12.13
CA ASP A 103 14.54 2.26 13.15
C ASP A 103 13.89 2.90 14.38
N ALA A 104 12.67 2.45 14.66
CA ALA A 104 11.87 2.85 15.81
C ALA A 104 11.59 1.65 16.74
N SER A 105 12.34 0.55 16.57
CA SER A 105 12.23 -0.61 17.45
C SER A 105 12.54 -0.23 18.90
N PRO A 106 11.85 -0.83 19.88
CA PRO A 106 12.21 -0.67 21.30
C PRO A 106 13.64 -1.12 21.54
N ASP A 107 14.39 -0.37 22.35
CA ASP A 107 15.74 -0.78 22.78
C ASP A 107 15.62 -2.01 23.70
N PRO A 108 16.15 -3.19 23.31
CA PRO A 108 16.06 -4.39 24.11
C PRO A 108 16.80 -4.28 25.45
N ASP A 109 17.82 -3.40 25.55
CA ASP A 109 18.60 -3.15 26.76
C ASP A 109 18.13 -1.88 27.51
N GLY A 110 17.19 -1.14 26.94
CA GLY A 110 16.61 0.04 27.54
C GLY A 110 15.84 -0.31 28.81
N GLN A 111 16.26 0.24 29.95
CA GLN A 111 15.42 0.27 31.16
C GLN A 111 14.24 1.22 30.88
N ASP A 112 13.34 0.81 29.99
CA ASP A 112 12.09 1.53 29.81
C ASP A 112 11.34 1.48 31.12
N VAL A 113 11.30 2.61 31.80
CA VAL A 113 10.43 2.84 32.94
C VAL A 113 9.02 2.56 32.42
N ALA A 114 8.44 1.48 32.88
CA ALA A 114 7.11 1.03 32.51
C ALA A 114 6.15 2.23 32.50
N GLY A 115 5.70 2.63 31.31
CA GLY A 115 4.60 3.59 31.26
C GLY A 115 4.46 4.53 30.08
N SER A 116 5.45 4.81 29.24
CA SER A 116 5.19 5.67 28.09
C SER A 116 6.23 5.56 26.97
N PHE A 117 5.92 4.79 25.97
CA PHE A 117 6.54 5.03 24.66
C PHE A 117 6.22 6.47 24.24
N ASP A 118 7.21 7.34 24.15
CA ASP A 118 7.00 8.73 23.75
C ASP A 118 6.80 8.84 22.23
N LEU A 119 5.54 8.66 21.81
CA LEU A 119 5.17 8.86 20.41
C LEU A 119 5.49 10.29 19.93
N SER A 120 5.60 11.25 20.83
CA SER A 120 5.96 12.63 20.48
C SER A 120 7.41 12.70 19.97
N GLY A 121 8.34 11.99 20.62
CA GLY A 121 9.72 11.86 20.18
C GLY A 121 9.82 11.18 18.80
N LEU A 122 9.06 10.12 18.58
CA LEU A 122 8.99 9.46 17.27
C LEU A 122 8.44 10.39 16.19
N ILE A 123 7.34 11.10 16.45
CA ILE A 123 6.75 12.06 15.53
C ILE A 123 7.77 13.14 15.14
N GLU A 124 8.54 13.66 16.09
CA GLU A 124 9.58 14.67 15.81
C GLU A 124 10.75 14.06 14.99
N ARG A 125 11.16 12.81 15.25
CA ARG A 125 12.18 12.11 14.44
C ARG A 125 11.69 11.95 12.99
N ILE A 126 10.45 11.52 12.78
CA ILE A 126 9.84 11.38 11.45
C ILE A 126 9.77 12.76 10.77
N ASN A 127 9.32 13.79 11.48
CA ASN A 127 9.20 15.13 10.96
C ASN A 127 10.57 15.71 10.53
N TYR A 128 11.59 15.53 11.37
CA TYR A 128 12.97 15.90 11.02
C TYR A 128 13.44 15.20 9.74
N ALA A 129 13.23 13.88 9.65
CA ALA A 129 13.61 13.11 8.48
C ALA A 129 12.88 13.57 7.21
N ILE A 130 11.56 13.83 7.29
CA ILE A 130 10.77 14.35 6.15
C ILE A 130 11.38 15.66 5.62
N ARG A 131 11.73 16.57 6.51
CA ARG A 131 12.31 17.87 6.12
C ARG A 131 13.72 17.71 5.55
N LYS A 132 14.56 16.90 6.20
CA LYS A 132 15.96 16.68 5.79
C LYS A 132 16.04 16.05 4.39
N TYR A 133 15.28 14.99 4.15
CA TYR A 133 15.29 14.24 2.90
C TYR A 133 14.27 14.76 1.87
N LYS A 134 13.47 15.79 2.22
CA LYS A 134 12.39 16.34 1.38
C LYS A 134 11.40 15.26 0.94
N ALA A 135 11.13 14.30 1.84
CA ALA A 135 10.33 13.13 1.54
C ALA A 135 8.90 13.51 1.14
N LYS A 136 8.38 12.81 0.13
CA LYS A 136 7.00 12.92 -0.34
C LYS A 136 6.15 11.75 0.11
N ARG A 137 6.80 10.62 0.38
CA ARG A 137 6.20 9.34 0.76
C ARG A 137 6.73 8.88 2.09
N VAL A 138 5.83 8.41 2.93
CA VAL A 138 6.19 7.79 4.23
C VAL A 138 5.51 6.43 4.32
N ALA A 139 6.25 5.40 4.73
CA ALA A 139 5.70 4.11 5.08
C ALA A 139 6.02 3.80 6.53
N ILE A 140 5.06 3.27 7.29
CA ILE A 140 5.18 2.92 8.71
C ILE A 140 4.76 1.47 8.88
N ASP A 141 5.68 0.61 9.31
CA ASP A 141 5.49 -0.84 9.42
C ASP A 141 6.02 -1.37 10.78
N SER A 142 5.17 -1.83 11.68
CA SER A 142 3.72 -1.72 11.69
C SER A 142 3.25 -0.84 12.85
N ILE A 143 2.13 -0.13 12.68
CA ILE A 143 1.57 0.64 13.79
C ILE A 143 1.07 -0.27 14.92
N THR A 144 0.80 -1.55 14.64
CA THR A 144 0.40 -2.53 15.66
C THR A 144 1.46 -2.68 16.75
N ALA A 145 2.76 -2.66 16.39
CA ALA A 145 3.85 -2.77 17.35
C ALA A 145 3.90 -1.59 18.35
N VAL A 146 3.55 -0.39 17.89
CA VAL A 146 3.45 0.80 18.76
C VAL A 146 2.41 0.58 19.84
N PHE A 147 1.30 -0.09 19.50
CA PHE A 147 0.15 -0.22 20.40
C PHE A 147 0.30 -1.31 21.43
N GLN A 148 1.16 -2.28 21.21
CA GLN A 148 1.44 -3.32 22.22
C GLN A 148 2.01 -2.73 23.52
N GLN A 149 2.49 -1.49 23.46
CA GLN A 149 3.04 -0.76 24.60
C GLN A 149 2.01 0.02 25.41
N TYR A 150 0.73 0.05 24.97
CA TYR A 150 -0.33 0.80 25.63
C TYR A 150 -1.44 -0.15 26.12
N ASP A 151 -1.78 -0.06 27.40
CA ASP A 151 -2.84 -0.89 28.01
C ASP A 151 -4.26 -0.45 27.62
N ALA A 152 -4.44 0.79 27.15
CA ALA A 152 -5.76 1.36 26.92
C ALA A 152 -6.00 1.74 25.46
N VAL A 153 -6.99 1.12 24.82
CA VAL A 153 -7.38 1.34 23.41
C VAL A 153 -7.66 2.81 23.09
N PHE A 154 -8.24 3.58 24.04
CA PHE A 154 -8.51 5.00 23.80
C PHE A 154 -7.22 5.85 23.69
N VAL A 155 -6.16 5.47 24.42
CA VAL A 155 -4.85 6.13 24.31
C VAL A 155 -4.27 5.85 22.94
N VAL A 156 -4.30 4.59 22.52
CA VAL A 156 -3.91 4.15 21.18
C VAL A 156 -4.58 5.00 20.09
N ARG A 157 -5.92 5.09 20.14
CA ARG A 157 -6.70 5.88 19.19
C ARG A 157 -6.27 7.35 19.13
N ARG A 158 -6.05 7.96 20.29
CA ARG A 158 -5.60 9.36 20.40
C ARG A 158 -4.23 9.54 19.76
N GLU A 159 -3.31 8.64 20.05
CA GLU A 159 -1.93 8.75 19.57
C GLU A 159 -1.83 8.49 18.05
N ILE A 160 -2.58 7.52 17.50
CA ILE A 160 -2.68 7.35 16.04
C ILE A 160 -3.24 8.61 15.40
N PHE A 161 -4.31 9.17 15.98
CA PHE A 161 -4.92 10.39 15.45
C PHE A 161 -3.91 11.55 15.41
N ARG A 162 -3.11 11.71 16.47
CA ARG A 162 -2.04 12.74 16.52
C ARG A 162 -0.98 12.51 15.43
N LEU A 163 -0.51 11.27 15.27
CA LEU A 163 0.46 10.92 14.24
C LEU A 163 -0.08 11.25 12.84
N ILE A 164 -1.27 10.76 12.52
CA ILE A 164 -1.91 10.98 11.21
C ILE A 164 -2.16 12.48 10.97
N ALA A 165 -2.67 13.20 11.96
CA ALA A 165 -2.92 14.64 11.86
C ALA A 165 -1.62 15.40 11.54
N ARG A 166 -0.53 15.04 12.21
CA ARG A 166 0.78 15.67 11.98
C ARG A 166 1.34 15.38 10.60
N LEU A 167 1.30 14.12 10.14
CA LEU A 167 1.75 13.74 8.79
C LEU A 167 0.92 14.45 7.70
N LYS A 168 -0.37 14.58 7.93
CA LYS A 168 -1.28 15.30 7.03
C LYS A 168 -1.00 16.81 6.99
N GLU A 169 -0.70 17.42 8.12
CA GLU A 169 -0.30 18.84 8.21
C GLU A 169 0.99 19.11 7.42
N ILE A 170 1.94 18.18 7.45
CA ILE A 170 3.18 18.25 6.68
C ILE A 170 2.92 18.02 5.17
N GLY A 171 1.82 17.37 4.81
CA GLY A 171 1.39 17.15 3.42
C GLY A 171 2.02 15.91 2.76
N VAL A 172 2.62 14.99 3.52
CA VAL A 172 3.17 13.75 2.97
C VAL A 172 2.09 12.69 2.77
N THR A 173 2.22 11.89 1.72
CA THR A 173 1.35 10.73 1.48
C THR A 173 1.90 9.54 2.26
N THR A 174 1.06 8.98 3.14
CA THR A 174 1.49 7.98 4.11
C THR A 174 0.79 6.64 3.89
N VAL A 175 1.56 5.56 3.89
CA VAL A 175 1.10 4.18 3.99
C VAL A 175 1.46 3.66 5.38
N MET A 176 0.51 3.05 6.08
CA MET A 176 0.71 2.45 7.40
C MET A 176 0.19 1.02 7.37
N THR A 177 0.91 0.09 7.97
CA THR A 177 0.45 -1.29 8.06
C THR A 177 -0.13 -1.59 9.43
N THR A 178 -1.09 -2.50 9.46
CA THR A 178 -1.67 -3.06 10.69
C THR A 178 -1.94 -4.55 10.52
N GLU A 179 -1.89 -5.27 11.62
CA GLU A 179 -2.18 -6.69 11.64
C GLU A 179 -3.67 -6.97 11.87
N ARG A 180 -4.13 -8.04 11.22
CA ARG A 180 -5.43 -8.68 11.48
C ARG A 180 -5.20 -10.04 12.10
N ILE A 181 -6.18 -10.49 12.87
CA ILE A 181 -6.17 -11.83 13.45
C ILE A 181 -6.68 -12.85 12.42
N ASP A 182 -7.76 -12.50 11.71
CA ASP A 182 -8.46 -13.36 10.78
C ASP A 182 -8.60 -12.72 9.39
N GLU A 183 -8.67 -13.55 8.33
CA GLU A 183 -8.80 -13.09 6.95
C GLU A 183 -10.12 -12.32 6.68
N TYR A 184 -11.21 -12.70 7.35
CA TYR A 184 -12.54 -12.08 7.23
C TYR A 184 -13.09 -11.53 8.56
N GLY A 185 -12.22 -11.34 9.55
CA GLY A 185 -12.55 -10.75 10.86
C GLY A 185 -12.50 -9.21 10.86
N PRO A 186 -12.33 -8.60 12.04
CA PRO A 186 -12.13 -7.16 12.20
C PRO A 186 -10.99 -6.65 11.32
N ILE A 187 -11.08 -5.39 10.87
CA ILE A 187 -10.14 -4.81 9.90
C ILE A 187 -8.74 -4.64 10.51
N ALA A 188 -8.68 -4.27 11.78
CA ALA A 188 -7.45 -4.06 12.50
C ALA A 188 -7.55 -4.67 13.90
N ARG A 189 -6.40 -4.97 14.52
CA ARG A 189 -6.34 -5.69 15.79
C ARG A 189 -7.06 -4.97 16.92
N TYR A 190 -6.97 -3.64 16.97
CA TYR A 190 -7.58 -2.82 18.03
C TYR A 190 -8.93 -2.21 17.62
N GLY A 191 -9.34 -2.34 16.35
CA GLY A 191 -10.62 -1.88 15.83
C GLY A 191 -10.79 -0.36 15.85
N VAL A 192 -9.69 0.39 15.81
CA VAL A 192 -9.72 1.86 15.82
C VAL A 192 -8.96 2.49 14.66
N GLU A 193 -8.01 1.78 14.10
CA GLU A 193 -7.06 2.25 13.08
C GLU A 193 -7.77 2.66 11.79
N GLU A 194 -8.78 1.88 11.38
CA GLU A 194 -9.57 2.15 10.18
C GLU A 194 -10.45 3.40 10.29
N PHE A 195 -10.81 3.80 11.51
CA PHE A 195 -11.64 4.99 11.72
C PHE A 195 -10.85 6.28 11.61
N VAL A 196 -9.56 6.25 11.96
CA VAL A 196 -8.70 7.43 11.92
C VAL A 196 -8.01 7.61 10.58
N SER A 197 -7.79 6.52 9.82
CA SER A 197 -7.19 6.57 8.49
C SER A 197 -8.13 7.11 7.43
N ASP A 198 -7.61 7.84 6.45
CA ASP A 198 -8.41 8.35 5.32
C ASP A 198 -8.78 7.23 4.33
N ASN A 199 -7.87 6.31 4.09
CA ASN A 199 -8.04 5.20 3.17
C ASN A 199 -7.74 3.87 3.86
N VAL A 200 -8.40 2.80 3.42
CA VAL A 200 -8.22 1.45 3.95
C VAL A 200 -8.17 0.46 2.81
N VAL A 201 -7.08 -0.28 2.76
CA VAL A 201 -6.83 -1.38 1.83
C VAL A 201 -6.66 -2.65 2.65
N ILE A 202 -7.30 -3.72 2.24
CA ILE A 202 -7.23 -5.02 2.89
C ILE A 202 -6.47 -5.97 1.98
N LEU A 203 -5.46 -6.63 2.52
CA LEU A 203 -4.75 -7.74 1.88
C LEU A 203 -5.17 -9.04 2.57
N ARG A 204 -5.55 -10.05 1.76
CA ARG A 204 -5.91 -11.39 2.24
C ARG A 204 -4.99 -12.44 1.63
N ASN A 205 -4.81 -13.56 2.35
CA ASN A 205 -4.03 -14.70 1.91
C ASN A 205 -4.77 -16.00 2.29
N VAL A 206 -5.93 -16.19 1.69
CA VAL A 206 -6.88 -17.23 2.02
C VAL A 206 -6.41 -18.58 1.49
N LEU A 207 -6.53 -19.65 2.30
CA LEU A 207 -6.32 -21.01 1.86
C LEU A 207 -7.62 -21.56 1.25
N GLU A 208 -7.61 -21.75 -0.07
CA GLU A 208 -8.71 -22.36 -0.82
C GLU A 208 -8.29 -23.78 -1.26
N GLY A 209 -8.77 -24.79 -0.55
CA GLY A 209 -8.31 -26.17 -0.74
C GLY A 209 -6.82 -26.29 -0.37
N GLU A 210 -5.98 -26.64 -1.34
CA GLU A 210 -4.52 -26.82 -1.15
C GLU A 210 -3.71 -25.56 -1.58
N ARG A 211 -4.36 -24.54 -2.10
CA ARG A 211 -3.68 -23.36 -2.66
C ARG A 211 -4.03 -22.09 -1.89
N ARG A 212 -3.02 -21.24 -1.70
CA ARG A 212 -3.26 -19.91 -1.15
C ARG A 212 -3.56 -18.94 -2.27
N ARG A 213 -4.66 -18.19 -2.08
CA ARG A 213 -5.08 -17.12 -2.95
C ARG A 213 -4.91 -15.78 -2.24
N ARG A 214 -4.16 -14.88 -2.87
CA ARG A 214 -4.03 -13.53 -2.38
C ARG A 214 -5.00 -12.60 -3.09
N THR A 215 -5.70 -11.77 -2.31
CA THR A 215 -6.61 -10.75 -2.83
C THR A 215 -6.39 -9.41 -2.13
N LEU A 216 -6.66 -8.34 -2.87
CA LEU A 216 -6.66 -6.97 -2.40
C LEU A 216 -8.07 -6.40 -2.54
N GLU A 217 -8.53 -5.69 -1.52
CA GLU A 217 -9.80 -4.96 -1.51
C GLU A 217 -9.55 -3.52 -1.04
N ILE A 218 -10.13 -2.54 -1.74
CA ILE A 218 -10.19 -1.17 -1.24
C ILE A 218 -11.52 -1.01 -0.51
N LEU A 219 -11.47 -1.00 0.81
CA LEU A 219 -12.64 -0.80 1.63
C LEU A 219 -13.11 0.66 1.63
N LYS A 220 -12.14 1.60 1.63
CA LYS A 220 -12.39 3.03 1.79
C LYS A 220 -11.32 3.84 1.08
N LEU A 221 -11.74 4.82 0.30
CA LEU A 221 -10.87 5.81 -0.34
C LEU A 221 -11.58 7.17 -0.31
N ARG A 222 -11.28 7.98 0.71
CA ARG A 222 -12.01 9.23 0.98
C ARG A 222 -11.85 10.25 -0.14
N GLY A 223 -12.97 10.85 -0.53
CA GLY A 223 -13.02 11.97 -1.47
C GLY A 223 -12.74 11.60 -2.93
N THR A 224 -12.73 10.30 -3.26
CA THR A 224 -12.53 9.81 -4.62
C THR A 224 -13.21 8.46 -4.83
N THR A 225 -13.36 8.08 -6.09
CA THR A 225 -13.88 6.78 -6.50
C THR A 225 -12.75 5.76 -6.62
N HIS A 226 -13.10 4.48 -6.54
CA HIS A 226 -12.23 3.33 -6.78
C HIS A 226 -13.06 2.15 -7.29
N MET A 227 -12.43 1.15 -7.85
CA MET A 227 -13.09 -0.09 -8.24
C MET A 227 -13.51 -0.87 -6.99
N LYS A 228 -14.68 -1.50 -7.05
CA LYS A 228 -15.23 -2.33 -5.95
C LYS A 228 -14.93 -3.79 -6.18
N GLY A 229 -14.77 -4.54 -5.08
CA GLY A 229 -14.57 -5.97 -5.06
C GLY A 229 -13.18 -6.37 -4.59
N GLU A 230 -12.92 -7.67 -4.61
CA GLU A 230 -11.63 -8.26 -4.32
C GLU A 230 -10.87 -8.55 -5.61
N PHE A 231 -9.64 -8.08 -5.68
CA PHE A 231 -8.77 -8.23 -6.84
C PHE A 231 -7.65 -9.22 -6.51
N PRO A 232 -7.48 -10.30 -7.30
CA PRO A 232 -6.36 -11.19 -7.10
C PRO A 232 -5.05 -10.45 -7.35
N PHE A 233 -4.01 -10.81 -6.59
CA PHE A 233 -2.66 -10.30 -6.80
C PHE A 233 -1.61 -11.40 -6.60
N THR A 234 -0.46 -11.19 -7.19
CA THR A 234 0.72 -12.02 -7.00
C THR A 234 1.86 -11.22 -6.39
N MET A 235 2.78 -11.92 -5.75
CA MET A 235 4.07 -11.39 -5.33
C MET A 235 5.16 -12.20 -6.03
N GLY A 236 5.96 -11.54 -6.84
CA GLY A 236 7.04 -12.13 -7.60
C GLY A 236 8.33 -11.32 -7.48
N THR A 237 9.30 -11.60 -8.33
CA THR A 237 10.62 -10.93 -8.37
C THR A 237 10.55 -9.42 -8.64
N HIS A 238 9.39 -8.92 -9.08
CA HIS A 238 9.16 -7.48 -9.32
C HIS A 238 8.22 -6.84 -8.29
N GLY A 239 7.95 -7.53 -7.18
CA GLY A 239 7.04 -7.07 -6.14
C GLY A 239 5.60 -7.53 -6.35
N ILE A 240 4.65 -6.66 -6.06
CA ILE A 240 3.21 -6.93 -6.13
C ILE A 240 2.67 -6.53 -7.50
N SER A 241 1.89 -7.43 -8.13
CA SER A 241 1.10 -7.15 -9.33
C SER A 241 -0.35 -7.53 -9.07
N ILE A 242 -1.26 -6.59 -9.29
CA ILE A 242 -2.71 -6.74 -9.05
C ILE A 242 -3.41 -6.91 -10.38
N PHE A 243 -4.40 -7.81 -10.42
CA PHE A 243 -5.14 -8.14 -11.64
C PHE A 243 -6.60 -7.67 -11.54
N PRO A 244 -6.91 -6.43 -11.97
CA PRO A 244 -8.27 -5.91 -11.98
C PRO A 244 -9.06 -6.50 -13.17
N LEU A 245 -9.45 -7.77 -13.07
CA LEU A 245 -10.08 -8.52 -14.16
C LEU A 245 -11.29 -7.81 -14.78
N GLY A 246 -12.03 -7.04 -13.98
CA GLY A 246 -13.16 -6.23 -14.47
C GLY A 246 -12.77 -5.01 -15.30
N ALA A 247 -11.51 -4.57 -15.25
CA ALA A 247 -10.96 -3.46 -16.04
C ALA A 247 -10.20 -3.93 -17.28
N MET A 248 -9.90 -5.22 -17.38
CA MET A 248 -9.21 -5.78 -18.54
C MET A 248 -10.13 -5.70 -19.78
N ARG A 249 -9.89 -4.70 -20.60
CA ARG A 249 -10.48 -4.66 -21.94
C ARG A 249 -9.75 -5.73 -22.76
N LEU A 250 -10.49 -6.75 -23.15
CA LEU A 250 -10.00 -7.69 -24.16
C LEU A 250 -9.85 -6.92 -25.47
N THR A 251 -8.64 -6.48 -25.77
CA THR A 251 -8.31 -5.78 -27.02
C THR A 251 -7.97 -6.77 -28.13
N GLN A 252 -8.35 -8.04 -27.98
CA GLN A 252 -8.17 -9.01 -29.04
C GLN A 252 -8.98 -8.56 -30.26
N ARG A 253 -8.27 -8.23 -31.35
CA ARG A 253 -8.90 -8.05 -32.64
C ARG A 253 -9.36 -9.42 -33.10
N SER A 254 -10.65 -9.59 -33.36
CA SER A 254 -11.12 -10.77 -34.05
C SER A 254 -10.46 -10.80 -35.42
N SER A 255 -9.77 -11.88 -35.73
CA SER A 255 -9.18 -12.10 -37.03
C SER A 255 -10.10 -13.01 -37.85
N ASN A 256 -10.32 -12.68 -39.09
CA ASN A 256 -10.97 -13.57 -40.04
C ASN A 256 -9.98 -14.53 -40.70
N VAL A 257 -8.70 -14.46 -40.32
CA VAL A 257 -7.65 -15.34 -40.82
C VAL A 257 -7.52 -16.52 -39.88
N ARG A 258 -7.71 -17.71 -40.41
CA ARG A 258 -7.57 -18.96 -39.67
C ARG A 258 -6.09 -19.32 -39.49
N VAL A 259 -5.75 -19.80 -38.32
CA VAL A 259 -4.43 -20.29 -37.99
C VAL A 259 -4.50 -21.80 -37.80
N SER A 260 -3.66 -22.54 -38.52
CA SER A 260 -3.59 -24.00 -38.40
C SER A 260 -3.17 -24.39 -36.98
N SER A 261 -3.84 -25.40 -36.43
CA SER A 261 -3.47 -26.02 -35.14
C SER A 261 -2.20 -26.89 -35.24
N GLY A 262 -1.72 -27.14 -36.45
CA GLY A 262 -0.66 -28.11 -36.71
C GLY A 262 -1.11 -29.57 -36.74
N VAL A 263 -2.42 -29.81 -36.56
CA VAL A 263 -3.05 -31.16 -36.63
C VAL A 263 -4.04 -31.17 -37.80
N PRO A 264 -3.69 -31.73 -38.99
CA PRO A 264 -4.49 -31.62 -40.22
C PRO A 264 -5.95 -32.05 -40.05
N ARG A 265 -6.20 -33.16 -39.35
CA ARG A 265 -7.59 -33.63 -39.11
C ARG A 265 -8.41 -32.71 -38.25
N LEU A 266 -7.79 -32.00 -37.28
CA LEU A 266 -8.49 -31.02 -36.45
C LEU A 266 -8.77 -29.73 -37.26
N ASP A 267 -7.84 -29.34 -38.10
CA ASP A 267 -7.99 -28.17 -38.97
C ASP A 267 -9.13 -28.40 -39.98
N ASP A 268 -9.22 -29.60 -40.55
CA ASP A 268 -10.33 -30.00 -41.44
C ASP A 268 -11.68 -29.92 -40.72
N MET A 269 -11.75 -30.45 -39.48
CA MET A 269 -12.97 -30.40 -38.66
C MET A 269 -13.37 -28.94 -38.29
N CYS A 270 -12.38 -28.07 -38.14
CA CYS A 270 -12.57 -26.62 -37.82
C CYS A 270 -12.66 -25.75 -39.08
N GLY A 271 -12.74 -26.31 -40.28
CA GLY A 271 -12.83 -25.57 -41.53
C GLY A 271 -11.58 -24.79 -41.89
N GLY A 272 -10.36 -25.32 -41.56
CA GLY A 272 -9.06 -24.77 -41.89
C GLY A 272 -8.29 -24.11 -40.73
N GLY A 273 -8.62 -24.48 -39.46
CA GLY A 273 -7.95 -23.98 -38.27
C GLY A 273 -8.80 -23.08 -37.40
N PHE A 274 -8.18 -22.43 -36.41
CA PHE A 274 -8.84 -21.53 -35.44
C PHE A 274 -8.73 -20.06 -35.85
N PHE A 275 -9.67 -19.23 -35.37
CA PHE A 275 -9.62 -17.76 -35.54
C PHE A 275 -8.84 -17.08 -34.43
#